data_08db36f24725ba45154da524c394ae72
#
_entry.id   08db36f24725ba45154da524c394ae72
#
_cell.length_a   1.000
_cell.length_b   1.000
_cell.length_c   1.000
_cell.angle_alpha   90.00
_cell.angle_beta   90.00
_cell.angle_gamma   90.00
#
_symmetry.space_group_name_H-M   'P 1'
#
loop_
_entity.id
_entity.type
_entity.pdbx_description
1 polymer ?
#
loop_
_entity_poly.entity_id
_entity_poly.type
_entity_poly.pdbx_seq_one_letter_code
_entity_poly.pdbx_strand_id
1 'polypeptide(L)'
;MKTAIAFIIFLLATSAFQCENGSSPIPDEAAYCKDTAWLQTIIENAQQNTSKAEVIRYRYKLQTVYYINTCIDCADGMAVVYNCAGEEICKFGGFAGFNTCPDFQDNATDKKVIWSN
;
A
#
# COMPACT_ATOMS: atom_id res chain seq x y z
N MET A 1 57.23 24.17 51.43
CA MET A 1 57.19 23.86 49.96
C MET A 1 56.31 22.66 49.79
N LYS A 2 55.05 22.85 49.37
CA LYS A 2 54.12 21.80 49.13
C LYS A 2 53.59 21.91 47.71
N THR A 3 54.08 21.03 46.87
CA THR A 3 53.66 20.90 45.50
C THR A 3 52.28 20.21 45.48
N ALA A 4 51.26 20.94 45.09
CA ALA A 4 49.95 20.38 44.86
C ALA A 4 49.89 19.79 43.44
N ILE A 5 49.77 18.49 43.36
CA ILE A 5 49.55 17.78 42.11
C ILE A 5 48.04 17.81 41.84
N ALA A 6 47.66 18.59 40.86
CA ALA A 6 46.28 18.62 40.36
C ALA A 6 46.06 17.40 39.47
N PHE A 7 45.24 16.46 39.94
CA PHE A 7 44.74 15.39 39.13
C PHE A 7 43.63 15.92 38.23
N ILE A 8 43.96 16.08 36.98
CA ILE A 8 42.95 16.34 35.94
C ILE A 8 42.32 14.98 35.58
N ILE A 9 41.14 14.74 36.07
CA ILE A 9 40.33 13.60 35.65
C ILE A 9 39.75 13.94 34.28
N PHE A 10 40.33 13.35 33.26
CA PHE A 10 39.80 13.42 31.90
C PHE A 10 38.61 12.45 31.83
N LEU A 11 37.41 12.98 31.95
CA LEU A 11 36.20 12.23 31.69
C LEU A 11 36.09 12.01 30.18
N LEU A 12 36.51 10.84 29.71
CA LEU A 12 36.20 10.34 28.41
C LEU A 12 34.70 10.03 28.35
N ALA A 13 33.92 10.98 27.85
CA ALA A 13 32.57 10.71 27.44
C ALA A 13 32.61 9.77 26.21
N THR A 14 32.51 8.48 26.45
CA THR A 14 32.20 7.53 25.38
C THR A 14 30.79 7.77 24.97
N SER A 15 30.61 8.53 23.90
CA SER A 15 29.34 8.55 23.15
C SER A 15 29.15 7.14 22.60
N ALA A 16 28.34 6.36 23.31
CA ALA A 16 27.83 5.11 22.76
C ALA A 16 26.94 5.51 21.59
N PHE A 17 27.46 5.41 20.38
CA PHE A 17 26.63 5.31 19.20
C PHE A 17 25.85 4.01 19.33
N GLN A 18 24.66 4.08 19.86
CA GLN A 18 23.69 3.03 19.67
C GLN A 18 23.29 3.08 18.21
N CYS A 19 23.91 2.21 17.41
CA CYS A 19 23.22 1.72 16.24
C CYS A 19 21.96 1.02 16.77
N GLU A 20 20.85 1.73 16.87
CA GLU A 20 19.57 1.07 16.89
C GLU A 20 19.56 0.21 15.63
N ASN A 21 19.53 -1.09 15.83
CA ASN A 21 19.05 -2.00 14.83
C ASN A 21 17.58 -1.62 14.61
N GLY A 22 17.37 -0.51 13.91
CA GLY A 22 16.14 -0.27 13.24
C GLY A 22 15.99 -1.45 12.32
N SER A 23 15.16 -2.43 12.69
CA SER A 23 14.54 -3.27 11.70
C SER A 23 14.12 -2.30 10.61
N SER A 24 14.73 -2.43 9.43
CA SER A 24 14.30 -1.69 8.26
C SER A 24 12.80 -1.77 8.26
N PRO A 25 12.05 -0.65 8.27
CA PRO A 25 10.61 -0.74 8.20
C PRO A 25 10.34 -1.65 7.02
N ILE A 26 9.63 -2.74 7.27
CA ILE A 26 9.25 -3.66 6.22
C ILE A 26 8.72 -2.75 5.13
N PRO A 27 9.27 -2.77 3.90
CA PRO A 27 8.91 -1.81 2.85
C PRO A 27 7.41 -1.76 2.58
N ASP A 28 6.71 -2.71 3.15
CA ASP A 28 5.30 -2.99 3.01
C ASP A 28 4.39 -2.02 3.78
N GLU A 29 4.76 -1.54 4.94
CA GLU A 29 3.87 -0.68 5.74
C GLU A 29 3.89 0.80 5.34
N ALA A 30 5.01 1.27 4.81
CA ALA A 30 5.12 2.66 4.33
C ALA A 30 4.43 2.90 2.97
N ALA A 31 4.03 1.83 2.29
CA ALA A 31 3.45 1.87 0.95
C ALA A 31 1.91 1.81 0.94
N TYR A 32 1.25 1.67 2.11
CA TYR A 32 -0.20 1.63 2.17
C TYR A 32 -0.81 3.03 2.13
N CYS A 33 -1.96 3.10 1.50
CA CYS A 33 -2.74 4.34 1.47
C CYS A 33 -3.18 4.71 2.90
N LYS A 34 -2.92 5.95 3.31
CA LYS A 34 -3.28 6.44 4.64
C LYS A 34 -4.78 6.71 4.78
N ASP A 35 -5.44 7.09 3.69
CA ASP A 35 -6.87 7.37 3.65
C ASP A 35 -7.53 6.45 2.62
N THR A 36 -8.37 5.56 3.10
CA THR A 36 -9.14 4.61 2.31
C THR A 36 -10.64 4.72 2.55
N ALA A 37 -11.13 5.85 3.03
CA ALA A 37 -12.55 6.07 3.29
C ALA A 37 -13.39 5.88 2.02
N TRP A 38 -12.90 6.32 0.87
CA TRP A 38 -13.53 6.10 -0.43
C TRP A 38 -13.66 4.59 -0.78
N LEU A 39 -12.65 3.79 -0.44
CA LEU A 39 -12.64 2.34 -0.68
C LEU A 39 -13.69 1.65 0.21
N GLN A 40 -13.79 2.06 1.46
CA GLN A 40 -14.79 1.54 2.39
C GLN A 40 -16.21 1.78 1.86
N THR A 41 -16.48 2.97 1.32
CA THR A 41 -17.76 3.28 0.69
C THR A 41 -18.09 2.35 -0.49
N ILE A 42 -17.11 2.04 -1.33
CA ILE A 42 -17.28 1.09 -2.45
C ILE A 42 -17.60 -0.31 -1.92
N ILE A 43 -16.91 -0.78 -0.89
CA ILE A 43 -17.15 -2.09 -0.28
C ILE A 43 -18.56 -2.15 0.32
N GLU A 44 -18.97 -1.14 1.06
CA GLU A 44 -20.30 -1.06 1.65
C GLU A 44 -21.41 -1.09 0.59
N ASN A 45 -21.23 -0.37 -0.50
CA ASN A 45 -22.16 -0.40 -1.63
C ASN A 45 -22.19 -1.78 -2.31
N ALA A 46 -21.05 -2.43 -2.47
CA ALA A 46 -20.96 -3.76 -3.05
C ALA A 46 -21.62 -4.83 -2.17
N GLN A 47 -21.53 -4.70 -0.84
CA GLN A 47 -22.21 -5.61 0.10
C GLN A 47 -23.74 -5.58 0.01
N GLN A 48 -24.30 -4.48 -0.47
CA GLN A 48 -25.75 -4.34 -0.66
C GLN A 48 -26.25 -4.98 -1.95
N ASN A 49 -25.34 -5.32 -2.86
CA ASN A 49 -25.65 -5.96 -4.13
C ASN A 49 -25.56 -7.49 -4.03
N THR A 50 -26.31 -8.19 -4.87
CA THR A 50 -26.27 -9.66 -4.94
C THR A 50 -25.16 -10.20 -5.82
N SER A 51 -24.52 -9.34 -6.59
CA SER A 51 -23.41 -9.70 -7.48
C SER A 51 -22.13 -9.99 -6.69
N LYS A 52 -21.36 -10.95 -7.19
CA LYS A 52 -20.03 -11.22 -6.63
C LYS A 52 -19.09 -10.08 -6.95
N ALA A 53 -18.36 -9.65 -5.95
CA ALA A 53 -17.42 -8.54 -6.06
C ALA A 53 -16.12 -8.85 -5.31
N GLU A 54 -15.05 -8.18 -5.70
CA GLU A 54 -13.74 -8.31 -5.04
C GLU A 54 -12.98 -6.99 -5.07
N VAL A 55 -12.18 -6.80 -4.05
CA VAL A 55 -11.19 -5.74 -3.95
C VAL A 55 -9.84 -6.37 -3.71
N ILE A 56 -8.92 -6.13 -4.60
CA ILE A 56 -7.57 -6.67 -4.54
C ILE A 56 -6.58 -5.52 -4.54
N ARG A 57 -5.66 -5.53 -3.58
CA ARG A 57 -4.55 -4.60 -3.54
C ARG A 57 -3.38 -5.16 -4.35
N TYR A 58 -2.74 -4.28 -5.12
CA TYR A 58 -1.49 -4.54 -5.83
C TYR A 58 -0.48 -3.42 -5.60
N ARG A 59 0.74 -3.70 -5.97
CA ARG A 59 1.76 -2.70 -6.24
C ARG A 59 1.94 -2.60 -7.74
N TYR A 60 1.78 -1.40 -8.28
CA TYR A 60 1.87 -1.13 -9.72
C TYR A 60 2.47 0.25 -9.97
N LYS A 61 3.49 0.32 -10.83
CA LYS A 61 4.22 1.56 -11.13
C LYS A 61 4.67 2.31 -9.86
N LEU A 62 5.29 1.57 -8.92
CA LEU A 62 5.84 2.07 -7.65
C LEU A 62 4.81 2.64 -6.67
N GLN A 63 3.54 2.36 -6.86
CA GLN A 63 2.47 2.80 -5.96
C GLN A 63 1.53 1.67 -5.57
N THR A 64 0.87 1.83 -4.44
CA THR A 64 -0.24 0.97 -4.03
C THR A 64 -1.47 1.32 -4.86
N VAL A 65 -2.11 0.29 -5.40
CA VAL A 65 -3.35 0.42 -6.17
C VAL A 65 -4.37 -0.61 -5.74
N TYR A 66 -5.64 -0.33 -6.00
CA TYR A 66 -6.76 -1.22 -5.71
C TYR A 66 -7.49 -1.58 -6.99
N TYR A 67 -7.46 -2.86 -7.33
CA TYR A 67 -8.28 -3.45 -8.38
C TYR A 67 -9.65 -3.79 -7.80
N ILE A 68 -10.70 -3.23 -8.36
CA ILE A 68 -12.07 -3.40 -7.89
C ILE A 68 -12.92 -3.91 -9.03
N ASN A 69 -13.52 -5.08 -8.80
CA ASN A 69 -14.53 -5.64 -9.68
C ASN A 69 -15.84 -5.82 -8.88
N THR A 70 -16.86 -5.08 -9.24
CA THR A 70 -18.15 -5.08 -8.53
C THR A 70 -19.16 -6.07 -9.11
N CYS A 71 -18.80 -6.77 -10.18
CA CYS A 71 -19.63 -7.84 -10.76
C CYS A 71 -18.75 -8.85 -11.51
N ILE A 72 -18.16 -9.79 -10.76
CA ILE A 72 -17.27 -10.85 -11.31
C ILE A 72 -18.05 -11.79 -12.23
N ASP A 73 -19.30 -12.06 -11.90
CA ASP A 73 -20.20 -12.97 -12.61
C ASP A 73 -21.06 -12.30 -13.70
N CYS A 74 -20.83 -11.01 -13.97
CA CYS A 74 -21.49 -10.30 -15.06
C CYS A 74 -20.75 -10.51 -16.39
N ALA A 75 -21.46 -10.83 -17.47
CA ALA A 75 -20.88 -10.98 -18.80
C ALA A 75 -20.20 -9.70 -19.32
N ASP A 76 -20.70 -8.54 -18.91
CA ASP A 76 -20.17 -7.21 -19.22
C ASP A 76 -19.55 -6.52 -17.99
N GLY A 77 -19.13 -7.30 -17.01
CA GLY A 77 -18.49 -6.82 -15.80
C GLY A 77 -17.24 -5.99 -16.10
N MET A 78 -17.07 -4.94 -15.34
CA MET A 78 -15.93 -4.03 -15.46
C MET A 78 -15.13 -4.01 -14.18
N ALA A 79 -13.82 -4.11 -14.32
CA ALA A 79 -12.87 -3.88 -13.25
C ALA A 79 -12.16 -2.54 -13.44
N VAL A 80 -11.96 -1.84 -12.34
CA VAL A 80 -11.28 -0.54 -12.33
C VAL A 80 -10.16 -0.57 -11.31
N VAL A 81 -9.03 -0.01 -11.66
CA VAL A 81 -7.88 0.16 -10.75
C VAL A 81 -7.82 1.61 -10.32
N TYR A 82 -7.76 1.80 -9.01
CA TYR A 82 -7.69 3.12 -8.36
C TYR A 82 -6.35 3.30 -7.66
N ASN A 83 -5.84 4.52 -7.65
CA ASN A 83 -4.71 4.90 -6.80
C ASN A 83 -5.16 5.17 -5.35
N CYS A 84 -4.21 5.56 -4.47
CA CYS A 84 -4.52 5.87 -3.08
C CYS A 84 -5.51 7.02 -2.89
N ALA A 85 -5.59 7.96 -3.82
CA ALA A 85 -6.52 9.08 -3.77
C ALA A 85 -7.94 8.71 -4.23
N GLY A 86 -8.16 7.46 -4.69
CA GLY A 86 -9.43 7.03 -5.25
C GLY A 86 -9.65 7.48 -6.69
N GLU A 87 -8.58 7.84 -7.39
CA GLU A 87 -8.61 8.21 -8.81
C GLU A 87 -8.46 6.95 -9.68
N GLU A 88 -9.29 6.83 -10.71
CA GLU A 88 -9.21 5.75 -11.69
C GLU A 88 -7.94 5.89 -12.53
N ILE A 89 -7.14 4.81 -12.58
CA ILE A 89 -5.92 4.76 -13.39
C ILE A 89 -5.97 3.69 -14.48
N CYS A 90 -6.74 2.62 -14.29
CA CYS A 90 -6.92 1.56 -15.29
C CYS A 90 -8.38 1.10 -15.31
N LYS A 91 -8.79 0.63 -16.47
CA LYS A 91 -10.13 0.07 -16.70
C LYS A 91 -10.04 -1.16 -17.57
N PHE A 92 -10.74 -2.23 -17.17
CA PHE A 92 -10.77 -3.52 -17.87
C PHE A 92 -12.19 -4.03 -18.03
N GLY A 93 -12.49 -4.66 -19.16
CA GLY A 93 -13.76 -5.29 -19.44
C GLY A 93 -14.86 -4.33 -19.82
N GLY A 94 -16.08 -4.60 -19.39
CA GLY A 94 -17.26 -3.89 -19.83
C GLY A 94 -17.71 -4.30 -21.24
N PHE A 95 -18.85 -3.77 -21.67
CA PHE A 95 -19.42 -4.08 -23.00
C PHE A 95 -18.48 -3.70 -24.15
N ALA A 96 -17.73 -2.61 -24.01
CA ALA A 96 -16.78 -2.15 -25.01
C ALA A 96 -15.42 -2.88 -24.98
N GLY A 97 -15.18 -3.77 -24.02
CA GLY A 97 -13.92 -4.52 -23.89
C GLY A 97 -12.72 -3.63 -23.58
N PHE A 98 -12.84 -2.75 -22.63
CA PHE A 98 -11.75 -1.84 -22.24
C PHE A 98 -10.52 -2.61 -21.75
N ASN A 99 -9.36 -2.09 -22.11
CA ASN A 99 -8.06 -2.44 -21.52
C ASN A 99 -7.13 -1.24 -21.65
N THR A 100 -7.22 -0.34 -20.69
CA THR A 100 -6.45 0.92 -20.71
C THR A 100 -5.04 0.78 -20.10
N CYS A 101 -4.76 -0.36 -19.45
CA CYS A 101 -3.45 -0.69 -18.92
C CYS A 101 -3.06 -2.12 -19.34
N PRO A 102 -2.67 -2.34 -20.62
CA PRO A 102 -2.38 -3.69 -21.12
C PRO A 102 -1.19 -4.36 -20.41
N ASP A 103 -0.32 -3.58 -19.78
CA ASP A 103 0.83 -4.04 -19.00
C ASP A 103 0.52 -4.36 -17.53
N PHE A 104 -0.70 -4.16 -17.09
CA PHE A 104 -1.07 -4.31 -15.67
C PHE A 104 -0.83 -5.73 -15.15
N GLN A 105 -1.26 -6.75 -15.89
CA GLN A 105 -1.13 -8.14 -15.46
C GLN A 105 0.33 -8.59 -15.34
N ASP A 106 1.21 -8.06 -16.19
CA ASP A 106 2.62 -8.42 -16.19
C ASP A 106 3.42 -7.66 -15.13
N ASN A 107 2.99 -6.46 -14.78
CA ASN A 107 3.76 -5.55 -13.91
C ASN A 107 3.14 -5.31 -12.53
N ALA A 108 1.89 -5.70 -12.29
CA ALA A 108 1.30 -5.63 -10.97
C ALA A 108 1.81 -6.77 -10.08
N THR A 109 2.31 -6.43 -8.90
CA THR A 109 2.90 -7.36 -7.92
C THR A 109 2.20 -7.24 -6.56
N ASP A 110 2.62 -8.04 -5.57
CA ASP A 110 2.14 -7.98 -4.18
C ASP A 110 0.62 -8.09 -4.05
N LYS A 111 0.04 -9.01 -4.83
CA LYS A 111 -1.40 -9.28 -4.82
C LYS A 111 -1.89 -9.66 -3.42
N LYS A 112 -2.86 -8.91 -2.90
CA LYS A 112 -3.57 -9.24 -1.68
C LYS A 112 -5.06 -8.97 -1.82
N VAL A 113 -5.88 -9.98 -1.60
CA VAL A 113 -7.35 -9.81 -1.51
C VAL A 113 -7.66 -9.05 -0.23
N ILE A 114 -8.27 -7.88 -0.37
CA ILE A 114 -8.68 -7.03 0.74
C ILE A 114 -10.10 -7.39 1.18
N TRP A 115 -10.97 -7.63 0.22
CA TRP A 115 -12.35 -7.98 0.45
C TRP A 115 -12.93 -8.75 -0.76
N SER A 116 -13.82 -9.69 -0.47
CA SER A 116 -14.68 -10.37 -1.47
C SER A 116 -15.95 -10.89 -0.79
N ASN A 117 -17.02 -11.03 -1.53
CA ASN A 117 -18.26 -11.66 -1.06
C ASN A 117 -18.59 -12.96 -1.79
#